data_736d0e5d71a2b31ed4960a9292939bdd
#
_entry.id   736d0e5d71a2b31ed4960a9292939bdd
#
_cell.length_a   1.000
_cell.length_b   1.000
_cell.length_c   1.000
_cell.angle_alpha   90.00
_cell.angle_beta   90.00
_cell.angle_gamma   90.00
#
_symmetry.space_group_name_H-M   'P 1'
#
loop_
_entity.id
_entity.type
_entity.pdbx_description
1 polymer ?
#
loop_
_entity_poly.entity_id
_entity_poly.type
_entity_poly.pdbx_seq_one_letter_code
_entity_poly.pdbx_strand_id
1 'polypeptide(L)'
;MKVLAALSGGVDSAVAAALAKEAGHDVTAVHMALSANQAQNRCGSRGCCTVEDASDARLAASMLDIPFYVWDMAETFEETVVEDFLNEYRKGRTPNPCVRCNEFVKFKELATRADALGFDAVCTGHYARVITGPAGVELHRAKCIEKDQSYVLAVMGREALEKVIFPLGEYESKSQVRAEAEQRGLPMSAKPDSYDICFIADGDTRGFLRSHLGSKAGKIVDTEGKEVGTHSGAYQYTIGQRKGLNLGRPAADGRPRYVLGTDMKTNTVVVGASELLSVDAITATDAVLLTEPDDPTLSGQAEVTLQYRAHGQQVPAKVYLEADGTLRAELLEPTRAVASGQSLVVYLGDRAICEATIEEAFRQEKGQ
;
A
#
# COMPACT_ATOMS: atom_id res chain seq x y z
N MET A 1 -9.71 25.93 10.66
CA MET A 1 -9.83 24.60 11.26
C MET A 1 -8.60 24.33 12.12
N LYS A 2 -8.73 23.51 13.14
CA LYS A 2 -7.58 22.94 13.87
C LYS A 2 -7.11 21.68 13.13
N VAL A 3 -5.88 21.69 12.64
CA VAL A 3 -5.36 20.61 11.79
C VAL A 3 -4.17 19.93 12.45
N LEU A 4 -4.20 18.60 12.54
CA LEU A 4 -3.08 17.78 12.98
C LEU A 4 -2.25 17.36 11.77
N ALA A 5 -1.04 17.90 11.62
CA ALA A 5 -0.13 17.57 10.51
C ALA A 5 0.80 16.41 10.91
N ALA A 6 0.71 15.27 10.21
CA ALA A 6 1.59 14.13 10.42
C ALA A 6 2.94 14.34 9.71
N LEU A 7 4.00 14.58 10.49
CA LEU A 7 5.36 14.79 10.00
C LEU A 7 6.20 13.50 10.09
N SER A 8 6.60 12.97 8.94
CA SER A 8 7.47 11.79 8.85
C SER A 8 8.98 12.12 8.87
N GLY A 9 9.35 13.42 8.88
CA GLY A 9 10.73 13.85 8.67
C GLY A 9 11.15 13.92 7.19
N GLY A 10 10.24 13.65 6.26
CA GLY A 10 10.46 13.79 4.83
C GLY A 10 9.94 15.13 4.28
N VAL A 11 10.40 15.47 3.06
CA VAL A 11 10.05 16.73 2.38
C VAL A 11 8.55 16.89 2.17
N ASP A 12 7.84 15.81 1.79
CA ASP A 12 6.42 15.85 1.47
C ASP A 12 5.57 16.26 2.67
N SER A 13 5.80 15.63 3.81
CA SER A 13 5.04 15.95 5.03
C SER A 13 5.32 17.37 5.54
N ALA A 14 6.56 17.84 5.39
CA ALA A 14 6.94 19.20 5.78
C ALA A 14 6.27 20.26 4.89
N VAL A 15 6.27 20.05 3.56
CA VAL A 15 5.58 20.96 2.62
C VAL A 15 4.06 20.91 2.83
N ALA A 16 3.49 19.74 3.06
CA ALA A 16 2.05 19.61 3.35
C ALA A 16 1.64 20.41 4.59
N ALA A 17 2.43 20.33 5.67
CA ALA A 17 2.17 21.12 6.88
C ALA A 17 2.32 22.63 6.64
N ALA A 18 3.31 23.05 5.85
CA ALA A 18 3.49 24.46 5.46
C ALA A 18 2.27 24.99 4.70
N LEU A 19 1.82 24.25 3.69
CA LEU A 19 0.65 24.60 2.88
C LEU A 19 -0.63 24.67 3.71
N ALA A 20 -0.82 23.74 4.65
CA ALA A 20 -1.95 23.79 5.57
C ALA A 20 -1.93 25.07 6.46
N LYS A 21 -0.74 25.46 6.96
CA LYS A 21 -0.58 26.72 7.73
C LYS A 21 -0.85 27.94 6.85
N GLU A 22 -0.31 27.97 5.64
CA GLU A 22 -0.52 29.07 4.67
C GLU A 22 -1.97 29.22 4.24
N ALA A 23 -2.72 28.11 4.23
CA ALA A 23 -4.17 28.12 4.01
C ALA A 23 -4.97 28.70 5.22
N GLY A 24 -4.30 29.14 6.28
CA GLY A 24 -4.91 29.76 7.46
C GLY A 24 -5.46 28.78 8.49
N HIS A 25 -5.01 27.54 8.48
CA HIS A 25 -5.36 26.56 9.51
C HIS A 25 -4.51 26.75 10.78
N ASP A 26 -5.09 26.42 11.93
CA ASP A 26 -4.35 26.28 13.18
C ASP A 26 -3.70 24.88 13.21
N VAL A 27 -2.41 24.84 12.87
CA VAL A 27 -1.70 23.58 12.62
C VAL A 27 -0.86 23.17 13.84
N THR A 28 -1.03 21.94 14.27
CA THR A 28 -0.15 21.25 15.22
C THR A 28 0.49 20.06 14.53
N ALA A 29 1.80 19.89 14.71
CA ALA A 29 2.54 18.78 14.12
C ALA A 29 2.65 17.59 15.07
N VAL A 30 2.55 16.38 14.51
CA VAL A 30 2.81 15.13 15.23
C VAL A 30 3.75 14.24 14.43
N HIS A 31 4.74 13.65 15.11
CA HIS A 31 5.54 12.55 14.58
C HIS A 31 5.09 11.25 15.23
N MET A 32 4.81 10.23 14.42
CA MET A 32 4.41 8.90 14.89
C MET A 32 5.66 8.04 15.11
N ALA A 33 5.95 7.67 16.35
CA ALA A 33 6.99 6.69 16.66
C ALA A 33 6.42 5.28 16.46
N LEU A 34 6.85 4.58 15.40
CA LEU A 34 6.31 3.26 15.00
C LEU A 34 7.18 2.07 15.46
N SER A 35 8.29 2.31 16.15
CA SER A 35 9.19 1.24 16.62
C SER A 35 9.60 1.47 18.06
N ALA A 36 9.40 0.46 18.91
CA ALA A 36 9.86 0.44 20.29
C ALA A 36 11.37 0.10 20.41
N ASN A 37 12.00 -0.45 19.36
CA ASN A 37 13.37 -0.94 19.39
C ASN A 37 14.38 0.16 19.08
N GLN A 38 15.05 0.70 20.10
CA GLN A 38 16.15 1.67 19.94
C GLN A 38 17.33 1.13 19.10
N ALA A 39 17.47 -0.19 18.95
CA ALA A 39 18.49 -0.81 18.12
C ALA A 39 18.17 -0.73 16.61
N GLN A 40 16.89 -0.71 16.24
CA GLN A 40 16.43 -0.44 14.85
C GLN A 40 16.56 1.04 14.49
N ASN A 41 16.71 1.91 15.48
CA ASN A 41 16.97 3.36 15.34
C ASN A 41 18.43 3.68 14.94
N ARG A 42 19.29 2.69 14.67
CA ARG A 42 20.67 2.91 14.26
C ARG A 42 20.81 2.89 12.74
N CYS A 43 21.07 4.09 12.19
CA CYS A 43 21.72 4.33 10.90
C CYS A 43 21.42 3.34 9.76
N GLY A 44 20.24 3.47 9.17
CA GLY A 44 19.95 2.92 7.86
C GLY A 44 18.96 3.86 7.18
N SER A 45 19.35 4.47 6.09
CA SER A 45 18.68 5.59 5.42
C SER A 45 17.34 5.26 4.73
N ARG A 46 16.60 4.21 5.15
CA ARG A 46 15.45 3.70 4.39
C ARG A 46 14.14 3.48 5.14
N GLY A 47 14.10 3.63 6.47
CA GLY A 47 12.86 3.51 7.25
C GLY A 47 12.23 4.89 7.53
N CYS A 48 10.91 4.98 7.70
CA CYS A 48 10.21 6.26 7.93
C CYS A 48 10.06 6.64 9.41
N CYS A 49 10.84 6.07 10.34
CA CYS A 49 10.69 6.28 11.79
C CYS A 49 12.02 6.16 12.55
N THR A 50 13.08 6.76 12.02
CA THR A 50 14.36 6.84 12.73
C THR A 50 14.38 8.03 13.71
N VAL A 51 15.34 8.06 14.63
CA VAL A 51 15.59 9.24 15.51
C VAL A 51 15.92 10.47 14.67
N GLU A 52 16.58 10.29 13.53
CA GLU A 52 16.88 11.36 12.57
C GLU A 52 15.60 11.89 11.94
N ASP A 53 14.64 11.03 11.56
CA ASP A 53 13.34 11.45 11.04
C ASP A 53 12.53 12.26 12.05
N ALA A 54 12.54 11.85 13.32
CA ALA A 54 11.90 12.62 14.40
C ALA A 54 12.57 13.98 14.61
N SER A 55 13.91 14.05 14.47
CA SER A 55 14.67 15.30 14.55
C SER A 55 14.37 16.23 13.38
N ASP A 56 14.31 15.68 12.16
CA ASP A 56 13.94 16.43 10.95
C ASP A 56 12.49 16.95 11.03
N ALA A 57 11.56 16.13 11.53
CA ALA A 57 10.18 16.52 11.75
C ALA A 57 10.07 17.67 12.77
N ARG A 58 10.83 17.59 13.88
CA ARG A 58 10.90 18.66 14.89
C ARG A 58 11.49 19.94 14.30
N LEU A 59 12.55 19.83 13.49
CA LEU A 59 13.18 20.98 12.83
C LEU A 59 12.20 21.64 11.86
N ALA A 60 11.49 20.86 11.04
CA ALA A 60 10.45 21.39 10.15
C ALA A 60 9.35 22.12 10.92
N ALA A 61 8.85 21.54 12.00
CA ALA A 61 7.82 22.17 12.84
C ALA A 61 8.33 23.49 13.47
N SER A 62 9.57 23.51 13.95
CA SER A 62 10.22 24.73 14.49
C SER A 62 10.34 25.82 13.43
N MET A 63 10.77 25.49 12.21
CA MET A 63 10.87 26.45 11.12
C MET A 63 9.52 27.00 10.65
N LEU A 64 8.51 26.14 10.73
CA LEU A 64 7.12 26.53 10.44
C LEU A 64 6.44 27.25 11.60
N ASP A 65 7.11 27.39 12.76
CA ASP A 65 6.54 27.96 13.98
C ASP A 65 5.17 27.35 14.31
N ILE A 66 5.13 25.99 14.46
CA ILE A 66 3.97 25.22 14.85
C ILE A 66 4.32 24.28 16.01
N PRO A 67 3.38 24.02 16.94
CA PRO A 67 3.58 23.05 18.03
C PRO A 67 3.92 21.66 17.48
N PHE A 68 4.81 20.92 18.19
CA PHE A 68 5.27 19.60 17.77
C PHE A 68 5.18 18.58 18.92
N TYR A 69 4.62 17.43 18.62
CA TYR A 69 4.50 16.31 19.55
C TYR A 69 5.04 15.03 18.91
N VAL A 70 5.44 14.08 19.75
CA VAL A 70 5.77 12.69 19.32
C VAL A 70 4.75 11.79 19.98
N TRP A 71 4.04 10.99 19.17
CA TRP A 71 3.08 10.02 19.67
C TRP A 71 3.63 8.60 19.47
N ASP A 72 3.64 7.84 20.57
CA ASP A 72 3.97 6.43 20.50
C ASP A 72 2.80 5.65 19.90
N MET A 73 3.09 4.95 18.80
CA MET A 73 2.16 4.09 18.07
C MET A 73 2.80 2.72 17.79
N ALA A 74 3.89 2.38 18.49
CA ALA A 74 4.68 1.18 18.23
C ALA A 74 3.85 -0.09 18.45
N GLU A 75 3.05 -0.16 19.51
CA GLU A 75 2.19 -1.30 19.83
C GLU A 75 1.15 -1.52 18.72
N THR A 76 0.39 -0.48 18.37
CA THR A 76 -0.62 -0.54 17.30
C THR A 76 0.02 -0.94 15.97
N PHE A 77 1.21 -0.40 15.66
CA PHE A 77 1.91 -0.72 14.43
C PHE A 77 2.38 -2.18 14.39
N GLU A 78 2.94 -2.69 15.48
CA GLU A 78 3.37 -4.08 15.59
C GLU A 78 2.19 -5.03 15.39
N GLU A 79 1.11 -4.82 16.13
CA GLU A 79 -0.08 -5.71 16.11
C GLU A 79 -0.82 -5.67 14.76
N THR A 80 -0.99 -4.49 14.16
CA THR A 80 -1.89 -4.34 12.99
C THR A 80 -1.15 -4.35 11.66
N VAL A 81 0.15 -4.09 11.63
CA VAL A 81 0.94 -4.02 10.39
C VAL A 81 1.97 -5.13 10.31
N VAL A 82 2.82 -5.29 11.34
CA VAL A 82 3.92 -6.26 11.28
C VAL A 82 3.40 -7.68 11.46
N GLU A 83 2.54 -7.91 12.45
CA GLU A 83 1.93 -9.24 12.66
C GLU A 83 1.00 -9.64 11.53
N ASP A 84 0.19 -8.71 10.99
CA ASP A 84 -0.63 -8.97 9.81
C ASP A 84 0.25 -9.38 8.62
N PHE A 85 1.32 -8.65 8.35
CA PHE A 85 2.29 -8.97 7.31
C PHE A 85 2.85 -10.38 7.45
N LEU A 86 3.28 -10.77 8.64
CA LEU A 86 3.79 -12.10 8.92
C LEU A 86 2.71 -13.19 8.77
N ASN A 87 1.48 -12.91 9.23
CA ASN A 87 0.37 -13.84 9.16
C ASN A 87 -0.08 -14.11 7.72
N GLU A 88 -0.13 -13.09 6.89
CA GLU A 88 -0.46 -13.24 5.47
C GLU A 88 0.59 -14.09 4.73
N TYR A 89 1.88 -13.86 5.00
CA TYR A 89 2.93 -14.73 4.46
C TYR A 89 2.88 -16.17 4.98
N ARG A 90 2.46 -16.40 6.23
CA ARG A 90 2.21 -17.77 6.76
C ARG A 90 1.11 -18.48 5.99
N LYS A 91 0.12 -17.73 5.49
CA LYS A 91 -0.98 -18.25 4.65
C LYS A 91 -0.58 -18.40 3.16
N GLY A 92 0.61 -17.97 2.76
CA GLY A 92 1.08 -17.98 1.37
C GLY A 92 0.53 -16.79 0.54
N ARG A 93 0.01 -15.75 1.20
CA ARG A 93 -0.49 -14.53 0.60
C ARG A 93 0.62 -13.47 0.54
N THR A 94 0.44 -12.46 -0.27
CA THR A 94 1.42 -11.38 -0.45
C THR A 94 0.79 -10.05 -0.04
N PRO A 95 0.89 -9.63 1.24
CA PRO A 95 0.24 -8.43 1.75
C PRO A 95 0.93 -7.15 1.28
N ASN A 96 0.21 -6.02 1.38
CA ASN A 96 0.77 -4.69 1.26
C ASN A 96 0.74 -3.97 2.62
N PRO A 97 1.87 -3.91 3.36
CA PRO A 97 1.88 -3.33 4.70
C PRO A 97 1.60 -1.82 4.71
N CYS A 98 1.82 -1.11 3.60
CA CYS A 98 1.50 0.32 3.52
C CYS A 98 -0.01 0.57 3.53
N VAL A 99 -0.81 -0.32 2.97
CA VAL A 99 -2.28 -0.26 3.04
C VAL A 99 -2.71 -0.44 4.50
N ARG A 100 -2.23 -1.47 5.20
CA ARG A 100 -2.55 -1.70 6.61
C ARG A 100 -2.09 -0.56 7.52
N CYS A 101 -0.90 0.03 7.28
CA CYS A 101 -0.44 1.20 8.01
C CYS A 101 -1.36 2.42 7.81
N ASN A 102 -1.82 2.66 6.59
CA ASN A 102 -2.78 3.73 6.33
C ASN A 102 -4.11 3.44 7.03
N GLU A 103 -4.64 2.22 6.92
CA GLU A 103 -5.91 1.81 7.54
C GLU A 103 -5.88 1.99 9.07
N PHE A 104 -4.99 1.28 9.75
CA PHE A 104 -5.04 1.14 11.21
C PHE A 104 -4.27 2.23 11.96
N VAL A 105 -3.13 2.66 11.45
CA VAL A 105 -2.26 3.59 12.18
C VAL A 105 -2.57 5.04 11.82
N LYS A 106 -2.55 5.39 10.52
CA LYS A 106 -2.66 6.80 10.11
C LYS A 106 -4.11 7.29 10.09
N PHE A 107 -5.07 6.49 9.62
CA PHE A 107 -6.45 6.96 9.42
C PHE A 107 -7.47 6.34 10.38
N LYS A 108 -7.05 5.41 11.24
CA LYS A 108 -7.87 4.95 12.36
C LYS A 108 -7.32 5.47 13.69
N GLU A 109 -6.15 5.03 14.10
CA GLU A 109 -5.60 5.39 15.42
C GLU A 109 -5.24 6.89 15.51
N LEU A 110 -4.47 7.41 14.54
CA LEU A 110 -4.10 8.83 14.53
C LEU A 110 -5.33 9.73 14.44
N ALA A 111 -6.30 9.41 13.56
CA ALA A 111 -7.51 10.19 13.40
C ALA A 111 -8.39 10.13 14.65
N THR A 112 -8.52 8.97 15.32
CA THR A 112 -9.25 8.82 16.57
C THR A 112 -8.65 9.68 17.67
N ARG A 113 -7.32 9.69 17.81
CA ARG A 113 -6.65 10.56 18.79
C ARG A 113 -6.79 12.04 18.44
N ALA A 114 -6.72 12.39 17.16
CA ALA A 114 -6.92 13.76 16.69
C ALA A 114 -8.33 14.26 17.04
N ASP A 115 -9.36 13.48 16.78
CA ASP A 115 -10.76 13.79 17.09
C ASP A 115 -10.98 13.98 18.60
N ALA A 116 -10.43 13.08 19.42
CA ALA A 116 -10.50 13.16 20.88
C ALA A 116 -9.81 14.42 21.45
N LEU A 117 -8.83 14.98 20.76
CA LEU A 117 -8.12 16.22 21.12
C LEU A 117 -8.75 17.47 20.47
N GLY A 118 -9.84 17.33 19.74
CA GLY A 118 -10.60 18.41 19.13
C GLY A 118 -9.93 19.00 17.87
N PHE A 119 -9.19 18.19 17.12
CA PHE A 119 -8.77 18.54 15.77
C PHE A 119 -9.89 18.25 14.77
N ASP A 120 -10.02 19.12 13.78
CA ASP A 120 -11.05 19.03 12.74
C ASP A 120 -10.61 18.10 11.59
N ALA A 121 -9.29 18.02 11.33
CA ALA A 121 -8.73 17.23 10.24
C ALA A 121 -7.28 16.79 10.49
N VAL A 122 -6.86 15.74 9.78
CA VAL A 122 -5.48 15.26 9.71
C VAL A 122 -4.90 15.64 8.35
N CYS A 123 -3.75 16.32 8.34
CA CYS A 123 -3.00 16.67 7.14
C CYS A 123 -1.79 15.75 6.97
N THR A 124 -1.59 15.22 5.77
CA THR A 124 -0.43 14.37 5.46
C THR A 124 0.18 14.72 4.12
N GLY A 125 1.45 14.31 3.91
CA GLY A 125 2.18 14.47 2.66
C GLY A 125 1.86 13.44 1.59
N HIS A 126 0.67 12.84 1.59
CA HIS A 126 0.28 11.92 0.53
C HIS A 126 -0.10 12.64 -0.76
N TYR A 127 0.21 12.00 -1.88
CA TYR A 127 -0.18 12.44 -3.21
C TYR A 127 -1.52 11.78 -3.59
N ALA A 128 -2.60 12.45 -3.30
CA ALA A 128 -3.96 12.11 -3.72
C ALA A 128 -4.81 13.39 -3.64
N ARG A 129 -5.96 13.41 -4.28
CA ARG A 129 -6.89 14.54 -4.23
C ARG A 129 -8.17 14.13 -3.51
N VAL A 130 -8.63 15.00 -2.63
CA VAL A 130 -9.94 14.89 -2.00
C VAL A 130 -10.80 16.00 -2.61
N ILE A 131 -11.85 15.61 -3.30
CA ILE A 131 -12.71 16.53 -4.09
C ILE A 131 -14.14 16.38 -3.60
N THR A 132 -14.85 17.50 -3.42
CA THR A 132 -16.28 17.46 -3.17
C THR A 132 -17.02 17.29 -4.50
N GLY A 133 -17.55 16.10 -4.69
CA GLY A 133 -18.35 15.71 -5.86
C GLY A 133 -19.85 15.72 -5.55
N PRO A 134 -20.70 15.31 -6.54
CA PRO A 134 -22.15 15.28 -6.37
C PRO A 134 -22.64 14.35 -5.26
N ALA A 135 -21.89 13.28 -4.96
CA ALA A 135 -22.24 12.28 -3.94
C ALA A 135 -21.50 12.50 -2.60
N GLY A 136 -20.86 13.67 -2.40
CA GLY A 136 -20.10 14.00 -1.21
C GLY A 136 -18.60 14.08 -1.48
N VAL A 137 -17.79 13.71 -0.48
CA VAL A 137 -16.32 13.74 -0.57
C VAL A 137 -15.82 12.50 -1.30
N GLU A 138 -14.95 12.70 -2.28
CA GLU A 138 -14.42 11.67 -3.17
C GLU A 138 -12.89 11.63 -3.13
N LEU A 139 -12.31 10.42 -3.18
CA LEU A 139 -10.88 10.22 -3.34
C LEU A 139 -10.53 10.10 -4.83
N HIS A 140 -9.61 10.93 -5.28
CA HIS A 140 -9.13 10.93 -6.66
C HIS A 140 -7.62 10.71 -6.72
N ARG A 141 -7.13 10.22 -7.86
CA ARG A 141 -5.70 10.16 -8.16
C ARG A 141 -5.07 11.53 -8.08
N ALA A 142 -3.79 11.58 -7.69
CA ALA A 142 -2.99 12.78 -7.78
C ALA A 142 -2.80 13.22 -9.24
N LYS A 143 -2.53 14.50 -9.48
CA LYS A 143 -2.10 14.98 -10.81
C LYS A 143 -0.76 14.36 -11.23
N CYS A 144 0.17 14.22 -10.30
CA CYS A 144 1.41 13.49 -10.52
C CYS A 144 1.16 11.98 -10.44
N ILE A 145 0.79 11.35 -11.54
CA ILE A 145 0.47 9.91 -11.60
C ILE A 145 1.64 9.02 -11.13
N GLU A 146 2.88 9.41 -11.39
CA GLU A 146 4.07 8.68 -10.96
C GLU A 146 4.22 8.62 -9.43
N LYS A 147 3.61 9.58 -8.72
CA LYS A 147 3.63 9.69 -7.26
C LYS A 147 2.25 9.41 -6.65
N ASP A 148 1.25 9.07 -7.47
CA ASP A 148 -0.09 8.80 -6.98
C ASP A 148 -0.11 7.73 -5.88
N GLN A 149 -0.74 8.08 -4.77
CA GLN A 149 -0.88 7.21 -3.60
C GLN A 149 -2.35 6.91 -3.27
N SER A 150 -3.28 7.26 -4.16
CA SER A 150 -4.69 6.94 -3.98
C SER A 150 -4.93 5.44 -3.77
N TYR A 151 -4.09 4.59 -4.39
CA TYR A 151 -4.12 3.14 -4.23
C TYR A 151 -3.98 2.68 -2.77
N VAL A 152 -3.03 3.23 -2.03
CA VAL A 152 -2.81 2.85 -0.61
C VAL A 152 -3.70 3.63 0.35
N LEU A 153 -4.46 4.61 -0.15
CA LEU A 153 -5.39 5.43 0.62
C LEU A 153 -6.84 4.95 0.48
N ALA A 154 -7.16 4.17 -0.55
CA ALA A 154 -8.52 3.72 -0.81
C ALA A 154 -9.13 2.88 0.33
N VAL A 155 -8.30 2.32 1.20
CA VAL A 155 -8.68 1.58 2.40
C VAL A 155 -9.28 2.45 3.52
N MET A 156 -9.19 3.78 3.40
CA MET A 156 -9.64 4.70 4.45
C MET A 156 -11.16 4.69 4.66
N GLY A 157 -11.90 4.37 3.62
CA GLY A 157 -13.35 4.51 3.64
C GLY A 157 -13.81 5.98 3.53
N ARG A 158 -15.09 6.15 3.32
CA ARG A 158 -15.70 7.44 2.99
C ARG A 158 -15.68 8.43 4.15
N GLU A 159 -15.98 7.97 5.37
CA GLU A 159 -16.05 8.82 6.54
C GLU A 159 -14.69 9.49 6.88
N ALA A 160 -13.58 8.76 6.67
CA ALA A 160 -12.26 9.30 6.92
C ALA A 160 -11.85 10.38 5.91
N LEU A 161 -12.39 10.35 4.68
CA LEU A 161 -12.10 11.36 3.65
C LEU A 161 -12.57 12.77 4.04
N GLU A 162 -13.62 12.90 4.85
CA GLU A 162 -14.13 14.19 5.29
C GLU A 162 -13.19 14.88 6.29
N LYS A 163 -12.31 14.11 6.93
CA LYS A 163 -11.39 14.57 8.00
C LYS A 163 -9.92 14.56 7.57
N VAL A 164 -9.63 14.56 6.27
CA VAL A 164 -8.23 14.57 5.79
C VAL A 164 -7.96 15.68 4.80
N ILE A 165 -6.70 16.11 4.78
CA ILE A 165 -6.17 17.13 3.87
C ILE A 165 -4.90 16.57 3.22
N PHE A 166 -4.88 16.50 1.89
CA PHE A 166 -3.75 16.08 1.07
C PHE A 166 -3.30 17.24 0.15
N PRO A 167 -2.50 18.19 0.66
CA PRO A 167 -2.15 19.39 -0.11
C PRO A 167 -1.32 19.11 -1.37
N LEU A 168 -0.66 17.94 -1.43
CA LEU A 168 0.26 17.60 -2.53
C LEU A 168 -0.42 16.99 -3.75
N GLY A 169 -1.71 16.68 -3.68
CA GLY A 169 -2.45 16.02 -4.77
C GLY A 169 -2.55 16.83 -6.07
N GLU A 170 -2.45 18.16 -5.97
CA GLU A 170 -2.55 19.08 -7.11
C GLU A 170 -1.20 19.36 -7.81
N TYR A 171 -0.08 18.92 -7.23
CA TYR A 171 1.23 19.09 -7.86
C TYR A 171 1.43 18.11 -9.01
N GLU A 172 1.98 18.60 -10.11
CA GLU A 172 2.23 17.80 -11.32
C GLU A 172 3.54 16.99 -11.25
N SER A 173 4.44 17.36 -10.34
CA SER A 173 5.72 16.66 -10.17
C SER A 173 6.30 16.79 -8.77
N LYS A 174 7.11 15.82 -8.38
CA LYS A 174 7.91 15.86 -7.13
C LYS A 174 8.91 17.03 -7.12
N SER A 175 9.42 17.45 -8.28
CA SER A 175 10.35 18.58 -8.37
C SER A 175 9.69 19.88 -7.93
N GLN A 176 8.41 20.09 -8.23
CA GLN A 176 7.68 21.26 -7.72
C GLN A 176 7.60 21.25 -6.19
N VAL A 177 7.30 20.11 -5.57
CA VAL A 177 7.25 19.98 -4.10
C VAL A 177 8.62 20.24 -3.47
N ARG A 178 9.72 19.79 -4.11
CA ARG A 178 11.08 20.09 -3.64
C ARG A 178 11.42 21.58 -3.78
N ALA A 179 11.00 22.22 -4.86
CA ALA A 179 11.17 23.67 -5.04
C ALA A 179 10.39 24.46 -3.96
N GLU A 180 9.18 24.04 -3.62
CA GLU A 180 8.40 24.61 -2.51
C GLU A 180 9.14 24.49 -1.16
N ALA A 181 9.78 23.34 -0.92
CA ALA A 181 10.59 23.12 0.28
C ALA A 181 11.82 24.05 0.31
N GLU A 182 12.51 24.19 -0.83
CA GLU A 182 13.69 25.08 -0.96
C GLU A 182 13.32 26.55 -0.74
N GLN A 183 12.21 27.02 -1.32
CA GLN A 183 11.72 28.39 -1.15
C GLN A 183 11.41 28.73 0.32
N ARG A 184 10.97 27.74 1.09
CA ARG A 184 10.72 27.87 2.55
C ARG A 184 11.96 27.62 3.41
N GLY A 185 13.10 27.30 2.78
CA GLY A 185 14.35 27.00 3.48
C GLY A 185 14.33 25.68 4.26
N LEU A 186 13.42 24.75 3.93
CA LEU A 186 13.29 23.46 4.61
C LEU A 186 14.50 22.56 4.26
N PRO A 187 15.34 22.14 5.23
CA PRO A 187 16.61 21.47 4.98
C PRO A 187 16.47 20.07 4.41
N MET A 188 15.28 19.44 4.54
CA MET A 188 14.98 18.11 3.99
C MET A 188 14.68 18.12 2.49
N SER A 189 14.76 19.24 1.78
CA SER A 189 14.47 19.35 0.33
C SER A 189 15.28 18.37 -0.51
N ALA A 190 16.54 18.08 -0.13
CA ALA A 190 17.45 17.14 -0.79
C ALA A 190 17.33 15.69 -0.30
N LYS A 191 16.52 15.41 0.75
CA LYS A 191 16.40 14.07 1.30
C LYS A 191 15.80 13.09 0.26
N PRO A 192 16.39 11.89 0.06
CA PRO A 192 15.84 10.89 -0.85
C PRO A 192 14.46 10.41 -0.38
N ASP A 193 13.64 9.97 -1.34
CA ASP A 193 12.35 9.37 -1.03
C ASP A 193 12.53 7.99 -0.38
N SER A 194 11.61 7.59 0.51
CA SER A 194 11.53 6.23 1.03
C SER A 194 10.84 5.32 0.01
N TYR A 195 11.49 4.21 -0.37
CA TYR A 195 10.98 3.28 -1.39
C TYR A 195 10.70 1.87 -0.86
N ASP A 196 11.18 1.54 0.33
CA ASP A 196 11.10 0.19 0.90
C ASP A 196 10.08 0.12 2.06
N ILE A 197 9.77 -1.11 2.47
CA ILE A 197 8.95 -1.39 3.64
C ILE A 197 9.64 -0.80 4.87
N CYS A 198 8.97 0.12 5.56
CA CYS A 198 9.58 0.97 6.59
C CYS A 198 10.18 0.22 7.78
N PHE A 199 9.69 -0.98 8.12
CA PHE A 199 10.20 -1.81 9.20
C PHE A 199 11.25 -2.86 8.76
N ILE A 200 11.60 -2.89 7.48
CA ILE A 200 12.66 -3.73 6.92
C ILE A 200 13.80 -2.83 6.45
N ALA A 201 14.61 -2.39 7.40
CA ALA A 201 15.60 -1.32 7.21
C ALA A 201 16.68 -1.62 6.15
N ASP A 202 17.01 -2.89 5.93
CA ASP A 202 18.01 -3.34 4.95
C ASP A 202 17.40 -3.69 3.58
N GLY A 203 16.06 -3.67 3.47
CA GLY A 203 15.32 -4.09 2.28
C GLY A 203 15.34 -5.61 2.03
N ASP A 204 15.90 -6.42 2.94
CA ASP A 204 15.89 -7.89 2.86
C ASP A 204 14.60 -8.49 3.43
N THR A 205 13.50 -8.34 2.69
CA THR A 205 12.21 -8.95 3.07
C THR A 205 12.31 -10.45 3.31
N ARG A 206 13.16 -11.18 2.55
CA ARG A 206 13.34 -12.61 2.75
C ARG A 206 14.08 -12.94 4.05
N GLY A 207 15.09 -12.16 4.39
CA GLY A 207 15.80 -12.27 5.67
C GLY A 207 14.89 -11.98 6.84
N PHE A 208 14.07 -10.91 6.74
CA PHE A 208 13.08 -10.57 7.75
C PHE A 208 12.05 -11.70 7.94
N LEU A 209 11.45 -12.20 6.88
CA LEU A 209 10.50 -13.31 6.96
C LEU A 209 11.16 -14.56 7.56
N ARG A 210 12.39 -14.89 7.15
CA ARG A 210 13.11 -16.05 7.67
C ARG A 210 13.44 -15.95 9.17
N SER A 211 13.77 -14.76 9.66
CA SER A 211 14.04 -14.56 11.09
C SER A 211 12.79 -14.75 11.97
N HIS A 212 11.59 -14.46 11.44
CA HIS A 212 10.32 -14.57 12.17
C HIS A 212 9.57 -15.88 11.91
N LEU A 213 9.63 -16.42 10.70
CA LEU A 213 8.88 -17.62 10.29
C LEU A 213 9.74 -18.89 10.30
N GLY A 214 11.04 -18.74 10.52
CA GLY A 214 12.00 -19.84 10.49
C GLY A 214 12.34 -20.30 9.08
N SER A 215 13.08 -21.39 8.98
CA SER A 215 13.47 -22.00 7.71
C SER A 215 12.98 -23.45 7.68
N LYS A 216 12.22 -23.81 6.65
CA LYS A 216 11.73 -25.17 6.43
C LYS A 216 12.00 -25.58 4.99
N ALA A 217 12.84 -26.60 4.80
CA ALA A 217 13.14 -27.12 3.46
C ALA A 217 11.85 -27.62 2.79
N GLY A 218 11.69 -27.29 1.51
CA GLY A 218 10.56 -27.71 0.69
C GLY A 218 10.97 -27.88 -0.77
N LYS A 219 10.02 -28.31 -1.59
CA LYS A 219 10.23 -28.65 -3.00
C LYS A 219 9.70 -27.57 -3.92
N ILE A 220 10.42 -27.34 -5.01
CA ILE A 220 9.88 -26.63 -6.17
C ILE A 220 9.53 -27.69 -7.20
N VAL A 221 8.28 -27.71 -7.63
CA VAL A 221 7.76 -28.68 -8.61
C VAL A 221 7.25 -27.97 -9.86
N ASP A 222 7.26 -28.68 -10.98
CA ASP A 222 6.57 -28.22 -12.20
C ASP A 222 5.07 -28.55 -12.16
N THR A 223 4.36 -28.24 -13.23
CA THR A 223 2.92 -28.49 -13.37
C THR A 223 2.52 -29.98 -13.40
N GLU A 224 3.49 -30.88 -13.61
CA GLU A 224 3.30 -32.33 -13.58
C GLU A 224 3.64 -32.92 -12.18
N GLY A 225 4.05 -32.07 -11.21
CA GLY A 225 4.46 -32.48 -9.89
C GLY A 225 5.90 -32.98 -9.78
N LYS A 226 6.67 -32.88 -10.86
CA LYS A 226 8.09 -33.29 -10.88
C LYS A 226 8.93 -32.25 -10.16
N GLU A 227 9.81 -32.71 -9.27
CA GLU A 227 10.74 -31.86 -8.54
C GLU A 227 11.79 -31.27 -9.51
N VAL A 228 11.89 -29.93 -9.51
CA VAL A 228 12.80 -29.14 -10.35
C VAL A 228 13.75 -28.27 -9.53
N GLY A 229 13.57 -28.21 -8.20
CA GLY A 229 14.41 -27.48 -7.27
C GLY A 229 13.95 -27.62 -5.83
N THR A 230 14.66 -26.94 -4.95
CA THR A 230 14.35 -26.91 -3.51
C THR A 230 14.38 -25.46 -3.01
N HIS A 231 13.77 -25.22 -1.83
CA HIS A 231 13.76 -23.93 -1.19
C HIS A 231 13.79 -24.06 0.35
N SER A 232 13.93 -22.95 1.06
CA SER A 232 13.99 -22.89 2.52
C SER A 232 12.69 -22.38 3.20
N GLY A 233 11.61 -22.25 2.43
CA GLY A 233 10.29 -21.82 2.91
C GLY A 233 9.43 -21.33 1.75
N ALA A 234 8.24 -21.94 1.54
CA ALA A 234 7.31 -21.57 0.44
C ALA A 234 6.81 -20.12 0.59
N TYR A 235 6.71 -19.60 1.81
CA TYR A 235 6.32 -18.21 2.10
C TYR A 235 7.23 -17.15 1.47
N GLN A 236 8.46 -17.52 1.03
CA GLN A 236 9.41 -16.59 0.38
C GLN A 236 9.11 -16.35 -1.10
N TYR A 237 8.05 -16.97 -1.62
CA TYR A 237 7.72 -16.94 -3.04
C TYR A 237 6.36 -16.29 -3.27
N THR A 238 6.30 -15.44 -4.29
CA THR A 238 5.09 -14.73 -4.71
C THR A 238 4.69 -15.17 -6.11
N ILE A 239 3.41 -15.29 -6.38
CA ILE A 239 2.85 -15.60 -7.71
C ILE A 239 3.41 -14.61 -8.75
N GLY A 240 3.88 -15.13 -9.86
CA GLY A 240 4.53 -14.36 -10.95
C GLY A 240 6.02 -14.09 -10.75
N GLN A 241 6.62 -14.50 -9.63
CA GLN A 241 8.04 -14.34 -9.38
C GLN A 241 8.86 -15.17 -10.38
N ARG A 242 9.85 -14.52 -11.02
CA ARG A 242 10.78 -15.14 -11.97
C ARG A 242 12.17 -15.33 -11.37
N LYS A 243 12.68 -14.32 -10.67
CA LYS A 243 14.06 -14.29 -10.17
C LYS A 243 14.18 -15.05 -8.84
N GLY A 244 15.36 -15.65 -8.59
CA GLY A 244 15.68 -16.29 -7.31
C GLY A 244 14.96 -17.62 -7.07
N LEU A 245 14.57 -18.34 -8.14
CA LEU A 245 13.94 -19.66 -8.03
C LEU A 245 14.98 -20.78 -7.80
N ASN A 246 16.26 -20.53 -8.11
CA ASN A 246 17.35 -21.52 -7.94
C ASN A 246 17.02 -22.90 -8.51
N LEU A 247 16.44 -22.96 -9.70
CA LEU A 247 16.13 -24.20 -10.39
C LEU A 247 17.44 -24.88 -10.82
N GLY A 248 17.63 -26.12 -10.44
CA GLY A 248 18.88 -26.85 -10.67
C GLY A 248 19.19 -27.13 -12.14
N ARG A 249 18.21 -27.05 -13.03
CA ARG A 249 18.35 -27.21 -14.47
C ARG A 249 17.43 -26.25 -15.23
N PRO A 250 17.88 -25.74 -16.40
CA PRO A 250 16.98 -25.04 -17.31
C PRO A 250 15.80 -25.95 -17.68
N ALA A 251 14.66 -25.34 -17.94
CA ALA A 251 13.51 -26.06 -18.43
C ALA A 251 13.82 -26.70 -19.84
N ALA A 252 13.24 -27.84 -20.14
CA ALA A 252 13.51 -28.58 -21.38
C ALA A 252 13.20 -27.73 -22.63
N ASP A 253 12.25 -26.80 -22.54
CA ASP A 253 11.86 -25.87 -23.60
C ASP A 253 12.71 -24.57 -23.65
N GLY A 254 13.70 -24.44 -22.75
CA GLY A 254 14.57 -23.26 -22.63
C GLY A 254 13.88 -21.98 -22.16
N ARG A 255 12.58 -22.04 -21.84
CA ARG A 255 11.80 -20.86 -21.43
C ARG A 255 11.92 -20.58 -19.93
N PRO A 256 11.83 -19.31 -19.51
CA PRO A 256 11.78 -18.97 -18.08
C PRO A 256 10.61 -19.62 -17.37
N ARG A 257 10.80 -19.95 -16.10
CA ARG A 257 9.74 -20.40 -15.19
C ARG A 257 9.37 -19.30 -14.23
N TYR A 258 8.10 -19.34 -13.82
CA TYR A 258 7.47 -18.38 -12.92
C TYR A 258 6.75 -19.15 -11.82
N VAL A 259 6.66 -18.58 -10.65
CA VAL A 259 5.83 -19.12 -9.56
C VAL A 259 4.38 -19.02 -9.98
N LEU A 260 3.71 -20.16 -10.05
CA LEU A 260 2.26 -20.26 -10.35
C LEU A 260 1.43 -20.31 -9.08
N GLY A 261 1.98 -20.84 -8.01
CA GLY A 261 1.32 -20.98 -6.71
C GLY A 261 2.26 -21.51 -5.64
N THR A 262 1.80 -21.38 -4.40
CA THR A 262 2.45 -21.92 -3.21
C THR A 262 1.45 -22.72 -2.40
N ASP A 263 1.84 -23.92 -1.94
CA ASP A 263 1.08 -24.70 -0.98
C ASP A 263 1.79 -24.68 0.37
N MET A 264 1.25 -23.95 1.31
CA MET A 264 1.82 -23.78 2.64
C MET A 264 1.71 -25.04 3.51
N LYS A 265 0.69 -25.90 3.24
CA LYS A 265 0.49 -27.15 3.99
C LYS A 265 1.57 -28.17 3.66
N THR A 266 1.87 -28.33 2.38
CA THR A 266 2.92 -29.25 1.91
C THR A 266 4.28 -28.57 1.79
N ASN A 267 4.36 -27.26 2.01
CA ASN A 267 5.57 -26.43 1.84
C ASN A 267 6.15 -26.61 0.43
N THR A 268 5.29 -26.47 -0.60
CA THR A 268 5.65 -26.68 -2.01
C THR A 268 5.43 -25.40 -2.83
N VAL A 269 6.33 -25.14 -3.74
CA VAL A 269 6.21 -24.07 -4.75
C VAL A 269 6.00 -24.69 -6.11
N VAL A 270 4.94 -24.29 -6.81
CA VAL A 270 4.64 -24.76 -8.18
C VAL A 270 5.15 -23.71 -9.17
N VAL A 271 5.91 -24.14 -10.15
CA VAL A 271 6.45 -23.27 -11.22
C VAL A 271 6.03 -23.74 -12.60
N GLY A 272 5.87 -22.79 -13.52
CA GLY A 272 5.49 -23.09 -14.90
C GLY A 272 5.77 -21.96 -15.87
N ALA A 273 5.23 -22.09 -17.08
CA ALA A 273 5.34 -21.08 -18.12
C ALA A 273 4.48 -19.83 -17.80
N SER A 274 4.89 -18.66 -18.31
CA SER A 274 4.23 -17.38 -18.04
C SER A 274 2.77 -17.33 -18.50
N GLU A 275 2.41 -18.11 -19.48
CA GLU A 275 1.07 -18.19 -20.05
C GLU A 275 0.05 -18.73 -19.03
N LEU A 276 0.50 -19.57 -18.10
CA LEU A 276 -0.32 -20.14 -17.02
C LEU A 276 -0.65 -19.14 -15.90
N LEU A 277 -0.02 -17.97 -15.91
CA LEU A 277 -0.34 -16.87 -15.00
C LEU A 277 -1.49 -15.99 -15.51
N SER A 278 -2.02 -16.27 -16.71
CA SER A 278 -3.08 -15.48 -17.32
C SER A 278 -4.41 -15.71 -16.60
N VAL A 279 -5.03 -14.63 -16.14
CA VAL A 279 -6.32 -14.62 -15.45
C VAL A 279 -7.24 -13.59 -16.08
N ASP A 280 -8.56 -13.82 -16.05
CA ASP A 280 -9.60 -12.93 -16.56
C ASP A 280 -10.70 -12.65 -15.53
N ALA A 281 -10.57 -13.21 -14.32
CA ALA A 281 -11.44 -12.90 -13.19
C ALA A 281 -10.67 -12.79 -11.89
N ILE A 282 -11.17 -11.94 -10.98
CA ILE A 282 -10.63 -11.74 -9.64
C ILE A 282 -11.81 -11.73 -8.66
N THR A 283 -11.65 -12.42 -7.53
CA THR A 283 -12.51 -12.26 -6.35
C THR A 283 -11.72 -11.61 -5.23
N ALA A 284 -12.37 -10.68 -4.52
CA ALA A 284 -11.76 -9.95 -3.41
C ALA A 284 -12.77 -9.82 -2.27
N THR A 285 -12.27 -9.76 -1.05
CA THR A 285 -13.07 -9.69 0.20
C THR A 285 -12.75 -8.40 0.95
N ASP A 286 -13.47 -8.19 2.06
CA ASP A 286 -13.26 -7.04 2.93
C ASP A 286 -13.38 -5.70 2.18
N ALA A 287 -14.39 -5.57 1.32
CA ALA A 287 -14.58 -4.40 0.47
C ALA A 287 -14.85 -3.13 1.30
N VAL A 288 -14.02 -2.11 1.10
CA VAL A 288 -14.16 -0.76 1.67
C VAL A 288 -14.69 0.16 0.58
N LEU A 289 -15.90 0.68 0.76
CA LEU A 289 -16.56 1.53 -0.23
C LEU A 289 -16.17 3.00 -0.04
N LEU A 290 -15.87 3.65 -1.16
CA LEU A 290 -15.65 5.09 -1.27
C LEU A 290 -16.82 5.79 -2.00
N THR A 291 -17.86 5.02 -2.31
CA THR A 291 -19.13 5.45 -2.93
C THR A 291 -20.31 4.84 -2.17
N GLU A 292 -21.53 5.13 -2.60
CA GLU A 292 -22.71 4.47 -2.03
C GLU A 292 -22.78 3.00 -2.47
N PRO A 293 -23.35 2.10 -1.64
CA PRO A 293 -23.41 0.66 -1.94
C PRO A 293 -24.23 0.34 -3.20
N ASP A 294 -25.16 1.20 -3.59
CA ASP A 294 -26.02 1.07 -4.77
C ASP A 294 -25.45 1.79 -6.01
N ASP A 295 -24.20 2.26 -5.97
CA ASP A 295 -23.54 2.87 -7.11
C ASP A 295 -23.56 1.92 -8.32
N PRO A 296 -24.05 2.36 -9.49
CA PRO A 296 -24.14 1.52 -10.69
C PRO A 296 -22.82 0.90 -11.15
N THR A 297 -21.67 1.50 -10.78
CA THR A 297 -20.35 0.93 -11.07
C THR A 297 -20.12 -0.41 -10.39
N LEU A 298 -20.72 -0.63 -9.22
CA LEU A 298 -20.61 -1.87 -8.43
C LEU A 298 -21.59 -2.98 -8.88
N SER A 299 -22.36 -2.75 -9.94
CA SER A 299 -23.30 -3.70 -10.53
C SER A 299 -22.98 -4.09 -11.97
N GLY A 300 -21.75 -3.80 -12.44
CA GLY A 300 -21.28 -4.12 -13.78
C GLY A 300 -21.84 -3.23 -14.89
N GLN A 301 -22.57 -2.14 -14.54
CA GLN A 301 -23.19 -1.24 -15.52
C GLN A 301 -22.19 -0.27 -16.15
N ALA A 302 -21.03 -0.06 -15.51
CA ALA A 302 -19.95 0.79 -16.01
C ALA A 302 -18.67 -0.01 -16.22
N GLU A 303 -17.89 0.40 -17.19
CA GLU A 303 -16.51 -0.01 -17.34
C GLU A 303 -15.65 0.79 -16.37
N VAL A 304 -14.82 0.08 -15.61
CA VAL A 304 -13.90 0.63 -14.61
C VAL A 304 -12.46 0.22 -14.91
N THR A 305 -11.51 0.81 -14.22
CA THR A 305 -10.12 0.33 -14.23
C THR A 305 -9.75 -0.21 -12.86
N LEU A 306 -9.04 -1.33 -12.87
CA LEU A 306 -8.52 -1.97 -11.66
C LEU A 306 -7.03 -1.70 -11.51
N GLN A 307 -6.61 -1.46 -10.29
CA GLN A 307 -5.22 -1.46 -9.91
C GLN A 307 -5.03 -2.47 -8.76
N TYR A 308 -4.11 -3.41 -8.92
CA TYR A 308 -3.84 -4.48 -7.95
C TYR A 308 -2.37 -4.52 -7.49
N ARG A 309 -1.64 -3.43 -7.72
CA ARG A 309 -0.26 -3.19 -7.24
C ARG A 309 -0.04 -1.70 -7.14
N ALA A 310 0.76 -1.26 -6.17
CA ALA A 310 1.05 0.16 -5.93
C ALA A 310 1.58 0.89 -7.18
N HIS A 311 2.40 0.23 -7.99
CA HIS A 311 2.94 0.75 -9.26
C HIS A 311 2.54 -0.13 -10.45
N GLY A 312 1.33 -0.70 -10.42
CA GLY A 312 0.79 -1.58 -11.46
C GLY A 312 0.13 -0.80 -12.60
N GLN A 313 0.03 -1.46 -13.76
CA GLN A 313 -0.81 -0.97 -14.84
C GLN A 313 -2.29 -1.07 -14.44
N GLN A 314 -3.09 -0.15 -14.97
CA GLN A 314 -4.54 -0.21 -14.86
C GLN A 314 -5.09 -1.23 -15.86
N VAL A 315 -6.05 -2.04 -15.40
CA VAL A 315 -6.69 -3.09 -16.23
C VAL A 315 -8.17 -2.79 -16.33
N PRO A 316 -8.73 -2.69 -17.55
CA PRO A 316 -10.15 -2.45 -17.73
C PRO A 316 -10.98 -3.67 -17.31
N ALA A 317 -12.09 -3.40 -16.61
CA ALA A 317 -12.93 -4.45 -16.03
C ALA A 317 -14.38 -3.98 -15.84
N LYS A 318 -15.23 -4.95 -15.49
CA LYS A 318 -16.53 -4.74 -14.83
C LYS A 318 -16.47 -5.33 -13.44
N VAL A 319 -17.09 -4.69 -12.47
CA VAL A 319 -17.10 -5.14 -11.08
C VAL A 319 -18.50 -5.31 -10.55
N TYR A 320 -18.66 -6.27 -9.65
CA TYR A 320 -19.93 -6.64 -9.03
C TYR A 320 -19.70 -6.81 -7.54
N LEU A 321 -20.40 -6.02 -6.73
CA LEU A 321 -20.45 -6.22 -5.28
C LEU A 321 -21.58 -7.20 -4.97
N GLU A 322 -21.21 -8.38 -4.52
CA GLU A 322 -22.17 -9.44 -4.19
C GLU A 322 -22.80 -9.18 -2.81
N ALA A 323 -23.94 -9.83 -2.55
CA ALA A 323 -24.71 -9.64 -1.32
C ALA A 323 -23.96 -10.04 -0.04
N ASP A 324 -22.96 -10.91 -0.15
CA ASP A 324 -22.09 -11.32 0.97
C ASP A 324 -20.88 -10.39 1.20
N GLY A 325 -20.78 -9.31 0.43
CA GLY A 325 -19.68 -8.34 0.48
C GLY A 325 -18.47 -8.71 -0.38
N THR A 326 -18.52 -9.82 -1.11
CA THR A 326 -17.46 -10.19 -2.07
C THR A 326 -17.49 -9.25 -3.28
N LEU A 327 -16.33 -8.71 -3.65
CA LEU A 327 -16.15 -7.97 -4.88
C LEU A 327 -15.65 -8.90 -5.98
N ARG A 328 -16.47 -9.14 -7.00
CA ARG A 328 -16.10 -9.91 -8.18
C ARG A 328 -15.75 -8.97 -9.34
N ALA A 329 -14.62 -9.19 -9.97
CA ALA A 329 -14.17 -8.44 -11.13
C ALA A 329 -14.02 -9.34 -12.35
N GLU A 330 -14.57 -8.93 -13.47
CA GLU A 330 -14.43 -9.52 -14.80
C GLU A 330 -13.53 -8.61 -15.64
N LEU A 331 -12.35 -9.11 -16.00
CA LEU A 331 -11.37 -8.35 -16.76
C LEU A 331 -11.76 -8.34 -18.24
N LEU A 332 -11.75 -7.18 -18.87
CA LEU A 332 -12.00 -7.06 -20.31
C LEU A 332 -10.81 -7.56 -21.12
N GLU A 333 -9.61 -7.50 -20.55
CA GLU A 333 -8.39 -8.05 -21.10
C GLU A 333 -7.69 -8.93 -20.04
N PRO A 334 -7.23 -10.14 -20.40
CA PRO A 334 -6.53 -10.99 -19.46
C PRO A 334 -5.25 -10.33 -18.93
N THR A 335 -5.03 -10.44 -17.64
CA THR A 335 -3.80 -9.98 -16.99
C THR A 335 -3.00 -11.15 -16.42
N ARG A 336 -1.84 -10.86 -15.80
CA ARG A 336 -0.95 -11.90 -15.27
C ARG A 336 -0.44 -11.56 -13.88
N ALA A 337 -0.14 -12.63 -13.14
CA ALA A 337 0.57 -12.52 -11.87
C ALA A 337 -0.17 -11.67 -10.83
N VAL A 338 -1.48 -11.86 -10.72
CA VAL A 338 -2.30 -11.34 -9.63
C VAL A 338 -2.06 -12.22 -8.42
N ALA A 339 -1.67 -11.62 -7.29
CA ALA A 339 -1.37 -12.35 -6.06
C ALA A 339 -2.45 -12.09 -5.01
N SER A 340 -2.89 -13.15 -4.31
CA SER A 340 -3.78 -13.05 -3.15
C SER A 340 -3.11 -12.25 -2.02
N GLY A 341 -3.91 -11.51 -1.25
CA GLY A 341 -3.45 -10.64 -0.18
C GLY A 341 -3.05 -9.22 -0.63
N GLN A 342 -2.96 -8.95 -1.93
CA GLN A 342 -2.83 -7.59 -2.45
C GLN A 342 -4.17 -6.86 -2.43
N SER A 343 -4.12 -5.53 -2.35
CA SER A 343 -5.31 -4.71 -2.54
C SER A 343 -5.72 -4.66 -4.00
N LEU A 344 -7.02 -4.67 -4.24
CA LEU A 344 -7.67 -4.40 -5.51
C LEU A 344 -8.41 -3.06 -5.39
N VAL A 345 -7.94 -2.02 -6.06
CA VAL A 345 -8.63 -0.72 -6.07
C VAL A 345 -9.33 -0.52 -7.39
N VAL A 346 -10.61 -0.16 -7.32
CA VAL A 346 -11.48 0.11 -8.45
C VAL A 346 -11.54 1.62 -8.70
N TYR A 347 -11.34 2.02 -9.94
CA TYR A 347 -11.41 3.42 -10.36
C TYR A 347 -12.42 3.64 -11.50
N LEU A 348 -13.20 4.71 -11.37
CA LEU A 348 -13.98 5.27 -12.47
C LEU A 348 -13.30 6.57 -12.93
N GLY A 349 -12.56 6.49 -14.04
CA GLY A 349 -11.62 7.55 -14.41
C GLY A 349 -10.49 7.66 -13.40
N ASP A 350 -10.34 8.81 -12.75
CA ASP A 350 -9.39 9.05 -11.67
C ASP A 350 -9.99 8.94 -10.24
N ARG A 351 -11.32 8.77 -10.12
CA ARG A 351 -12.03 8.60 -8.86
C ARG A 351 -11.91 7.15 -8.37
N ALA A 352 -11.46 6.95 -7.14
CA ALA A 352 -11.49 5.66 -6.46
C ALA A 352 -12.93 5.35 -5.99
N ILE A 353 -13.41 4.15 -6.31
CA ILE A 353 -14.79 3.68 -6.02
C ILE A 353 -14.81 2.76 -4.82
N CYS A 354 -13.91 1.80 -4.77
CA CYS A 354 -13.74 0.89 -3.63
C CYS A 354 -12.34 0.28 -3.63
N GLU A 355 -11.97 -0.27 -2.49
CA GLU A 355 -10.81 -1.15 -2.28
C GLU A 355 -11.31 -2.49 -1.73
N ALA A 356 -10.63 -3.58 -2.07
CA ALA A 356 -10.88 -4.90 -1.48
C ALA A 356 -9.60 -5.74 -1.47
N THR A 357 -9.47 -6.69 -0.56
CA THR A 357 -8.32 -7.60 -0.50
C THR A 357 -8.52 -8.77 -1.47
N ILE A 358 -7.61 -8.97 -2.42
CA ILE A 358 -7.66 -10.06 -3.39
C ILE A 358 -7.62 -11.41 -2.66
N GLU A 359 -8.64 -12.22 -2.87
CA GLU A 359 -8.69 -13.58 -2.39
C GLU A 359 -8.16 -14.55 -3.44
N GLU A 360 -8.68 -14.47 -4.66
CA GLU A 360 -8.32 -15.38 -5.74
C GLU A 360 -8.35 -14.66 -7.10
N ALA A 361 -7.48 -15.10 -8.02
CA ALA A 361 -7.51 -14.69 -9.41
C ALA A 361 -7.44 -15.95 -10.29
N PHE A 362 -8.33 -16.07 -11.24
CA PHE A 362 -8.50 -17.30 -12.01
C PHE A 362 -8.88 -17.00 -13.46
N ARG A 363 -8.87 -18.03 -14.27
CA ARG A 363 -9.38 -18.00 -15.64
C ARG A 363 -10.79 -18.58 -15.65
N GLN A 364 -11.76 -17.81 -16.11
CA GLN A 364 -13.11 -18.32 -16.28
C GLN A 364 -13.09 -19.37 -17.41
N GLU A 365 -13.71 -20.52 -17.14
CA GLU A 365 -14.02 -21.45 -18.22
C GLU A 365 -15.08 -20.77 -19.09
N LYS A 366 -14.67 -20.35 -20.30
CA LYS A 366 -15.66 -19.91 -21.29
C LYS A 366 -16.54 -21.12 -21.59
N GLY A 367 -17.76 -21.10 -21.06
CA GLY A 367 -18.76 -22.10 -21.40
C GLY A 367 -18.84 -22.23 -22.92
N GLN A 368 -18.70 -23.45 -23.41
CA GLN A 368 -18.86 -23.83 -24.81
C GLN A 368 -20.32 -23.57 -25.26
#